data_8dbb869cd7d96ede7c9ff1ebf83d3ae8
#
_entry.id   8dbb869cd7d96ede7c9ff1ebf83d3ae8
#
_cell.length_a   1.000
_cell.length_b   1.000
_cell.length_c   1.000
_cell.angle_alpha   90.00
_cell.angle_beta   90.00
_cell.angle_gamma   90.00
#
_symmetry.space_group_name_H-M   'P 1'
#
loop_
_entity.id
_entity.type
_entity.pdbx_description
1 polymer ?
#
loop_
_entity_poly.entity_id
_entity_poly.type
_entity_poly.pdbx_seq_one_letter_code
_entity_poly.pdbx_strand_id
1 'polypeptide(L)'
;SYITEEYDNLTIHEVVLNKSNQENNQQTLDEFFQAHPKAVLGIVFNSRVYQLGEYLRHAEHSMKGLIGYDLLKANVDLLKSGDVHYLIGQRPGLQGYCGVKALCDHVVFKKSVDSVKYMPIDILIKENIDFYFEFV
;
A
#
# COMPACT_ATOMS: atom_id res chain seq x y z
N SER A 1 17.62 6.13 -7.49
CA SER A 1 16.64 5.03 -7.42
C SER A 1 16.33 4.55 -8.84
N TYR A 2 15.86 3.30 -8.99
CA TYR A 2 15.54 2.75 -10.32
C TYR A 2 14.61 3.68 -11.14
N ILE A 3 13.60 4.27 -10.49
CA ILE A 3 12.68 5.21 -11.16
C ILE A 3 13.40 6.45 -11.70
N THR A 4 14.34 7.02 -10.95
CA THR A 4 15.08 8.21 -11.37
C THR A 4 16.19 7.91 -12.38
N GLU A 5 16.61 6.66 -12.50
CA GLU A 5 17.59 6.19 -13.48
C GLU A 5 16.95 5.89 -14.84
N GLU A 6 15.70 5.36 -14.82
CA GLU A 6 14.97 4.98 -16.03
C GLU A 6 14.09 6.12 -16.60
N TYR A 7 13.73 7.12 -15.79
CA TYR A 7 12.79 8.18 -16.19
C TYR A 7 13.31 9.57 -15.82
N ASP A 8 14.03 10.21 -16.73
CA ASP A 8 14.65 11.53 -16.56
C ASP A 8 13.65 12.67 -16.28
N ASN A 9 12.37 12.46 -16.56
CA ASN A 9 11.31 13.49 -16.45
C ASN A 9 10.47 13.38 -15.16
N LEU A 10 10.79 12.45 -14.26
CA LEU A 10 10.05 12.29 -13.01
C LEU A 10 10.79 12.92 -11.84
N THR A 11 10.10 13.80 -11.13
CA THR A 11 10.56 14.33 -9.86
C THR A 11 9.87 13.58 -8.73
N ILE A 12 10.66 13.02 -7.81
CA ILE A 12 10.17 12.30 -6.64
C ILE A 12 10.29 13.22 -5.43
N HIS A 13 9.19 13.38 -4.72
CA HIS A 13 9.13 14.08 -3.45
C HIS A 13 8.72 13.09 -2.37
N GLU A 14 9.37 13.15 -1.22
CA GLU A 14 9.05 12.31 -0.07
C GLU A 14 8.39 13.17 1.02
N VAL A 15 7.31 12.65 1.60
CA VAL A 15 6.66 13.23 2.77
C VAL A 15 6.50 12.17 3.85
N VAL A 16 6.89 12.52 5.07
CA VAL A 16 6.82 11.62 6.23
C VAL A 16 5.68 12.04 7.14
N LEU A 17 4.70 11.16 7.32
CA LEU A 17 3.56 11.38 8.20
C LEU A 17 3.78 10.75 9.58
N ASN A 18 3.37 11.46 10.62
CA ASN A 18 3.47 10.99 12.00
C ASN A 18 2.38 9.95 12.29
N LYS A 19 2.75 8.86 12.98
CA LYS A 19 1.83 7.77 13.31
C LYS A 19 0.77 8.16 14.36
N SER A 20 1.05 9.15 15.19
CA SER A 20 0.28 9.43 16.42
C SER A 20 -0.44 10.79 16.43
N ASN A 21 -0.20 11.66 15.45
CA ASN A 21 -0.76 13.01 15.43
C ASN A 21 -1.40 13.31 14.06
N GLN A 22 -2.72 13.18 13.99
CA GLN A 22 -3.47 13.42 12.75
C GLN A 22 -3.52 14.89 12.36
N GLU A 23 -3.65 15.82 13.32
CA GLU A 23 -3.67 17.26 13.03
C GLU A 23 -2.35 17.72 12.40
N ASN A 24 -1.23 17.23 12.92
CA ASN A 24 0.07 17.50 12.34
C ASN A 24 0.22 16.92 10.92
N ASN A 25 -0.38 15.75 10.66
CA ASN A 25 -0.36 15.14 9.33
C ASN A 25 -1.14 15.96 8.32
N GLN A 26 -2.28 16.54 8.69
CA GLN A 26 -3.06 17.41 7.81
C GLN A 26 -2.27 18.65 7.42
N GLN A 27 -1.69 19.34 8.39
CA GLN A 27 -0.83 20.50 8.12
C GLN A 27 0.36 20.14 7.22
N THR A 28 1.02 19.01 7.50
CA THR A 28 2.14 18.50 6.68
C THR A 28 1.72 18.25 5.23
N LEU A 29 0.53 17.70 5.00
CA LEU A 29 -0.01 17.47 3.66
C LEU A 29 -0.41 18.77 2.97
N ASP A 30 -0.99 19.72 3.69
CA ASP A 30 -1.33 21.05 3.16
C ASP A 30 -0.07 21.77 2.67
N GLU A 31 0.98 21.81 3.48
CA GLU A 31 2.27 22.39 3.12
C GLU A 31 2.91 21.68 1.93
N PHE A 32 2.85 20.33 1.91
CA PHE A 32 3.38 19.51 0.82
C PHE A 32 2.67 19.81 -0.51
N PHE A 33 1.34 19.80 -0.55
CA PHE A 33 0.60 20.03 -1.79
C PHE A 33 0.63 21.50 -2.23
N GLN A 34 0.78 22.43 -1.29
CA GLN A 34 1.04 23.83 -1.63
C GLN A 34 2.40 24.01 -2.32
N ALA A 35 3.44 23.32 -1.85
CA ALA A 35 4.77 23.34 -2.45
C ALA A 35 4.84 22.53 -3.76
N HIS A 36 4.03 21.48 -3.89
CA HIS A 36 4.04 20.53 -5.01
C HIS A 36 2.66 20.36 -5.66
N PRO A 37 2.04 21.41 -6.21
CA PRO A 37 0.66 21.35 -6.75
C PRO A 37 0.55 20.46 -8.00
N LYS A 38 1.67 20.08 -8.60
CA LYS A 38 1.73 19.18 -9.76
C LYS A 38 1.95 17.70 -9.37
N ALA A 39 1.98 17.36 -8.10
CA ALA A 39 2.06 15.97 -7.66
C ALA A 39 0.76 15.24 -8.04
N VAL A 40 0.86 14.29 -8.95
CA VAL A 40 -0.30 13.58 -9.53
C VAL A 40 -0.29 12.08 -9.28
N LEU A 41 0.85 11.54 -8.82
CA LEU A 41 1.01 10.13 -8.46
C LEU A 41 1.51 10.03 -7.02
N GLY A 42 0.96 9.10 -6.25
CA GLY A 42 1.36 8.86 -4.87
C GLY A 42 1.53 7.37 -4.58
N ILE A 43 2.52 7.04 -3.78
CA ILE A 43 2.73 5.69 -3.25
C ILE A 43 2.89 5.79 -1.74
N VAL A 44 2.07 5.05 -1.00
CA VAL A 44 2.17 4.96 0.45
C VAL A 44 2.70 3.57 0.81
N PHE A 45 3.93 3.50 1.33
CA PHE A 45 4.66 2.25 1.59
C PHE A 45 4.26 1.53 2.88
N ASN A 46 3.06 1.81 3.39
CA ASN A 46 2.50 1.12 4.55
C ASN A 46 0.99 0.95 4.40
N SER A 47 0.36 0.31 5.37
CA SER A 47 -1.08 0.02 5.37
C SER A 47 -2.00 1.24 5.55
N ARG A 48 -1.48 2.47 5.59
CA ARG A 48 -2.23 3.69 5.95
C ARG A 48 -2.54 4.59 4.77
N VAL A 49 -2.65 4.06 3.57
CA VAL A 49 -3.03 4.84 2.38
C VAL A 49 -4.38 5.55 2.57
N TYR A 50 -5.25 5.01 3.43
CA TYR A 50 -6.52 5.64 3.77
C TYR A 50 -6.35 7.06 4.32
N GLN A 51 -5.30 7.35 5.08
CA GLN A 51 -5.06 8.70 5.62
C GLN A 51 -4.85 9.72 4.50
N LEU A 52 -4.05 9.37 3.49
CA LEU A 52 -3.85 10.23 2.33
C LEU A 52 -5.10 10.29 1.46
N GLY A 53 -5.78 9.16 1.23
CA GLY A 53 -7.00 9.12 0.43
C GLY A 53 -8.14 9.96 1.02
N GLU A 54 -8.35 9.90 2.34
CA GLU A 54 -9.33 10.72 3.04
C GLU A 54 -8.95 12.21 2.99
N TYR A 55 -7.67 12.53 3.19
CA TYR A 55 -7.19 13.91 3.05
C TYR A 55 -7.48 14.48 1.66
N LEU A 56 -7.12 13.75 0.60
CA LEU A 56 -7.32 14.18 -0.79
C LEU A 56 -8.81 14.41 -1.12
N ARG A 57 -9.68 13.55 -0.61
CA ARG A 57 -11.13 13.67 -0.75
C ARG A 57 -11.64 14.96 -0.09
N HIS A 58 -11.18 15.30 1.11
CA HIS A 58 -11.59 16.51 1.84
C HIS A 58 -10.99 17.79 1.26
N ALA A 59 -9.76 17.73 0.76
CA ALA A 59 -9.07 18.85 0.15
C ALA A 59 -9.51 19.11 -1.30
N GLU A 60 -10.45 18.30 -1.84
CA GLU A 60 -10.86 18.35 -3.25
C GLU A 60 -9.67 18.26 -4.22
N HIS A 61 -8.59 17.60 -3.79
CA HIS A 61 -7.40 17.39 -4.59
C HIS A 61 -7.42 16.00 -5.19
N SER A 62 -7.29 15.89 -6.51
CA SER A 62 -7.31 14.61 -7.20
C SER A 62 -5.93 14.19 -7.66
N MET A 63 -5.57 12.93 -7.42
CA MET A 63 -4.40 12.29 -7.99
C MET A 63 -4.80 11.38 -9.16
N LYS A 64 -3.93 11.28 -10.16
CA LYS A 64 -4.12 10.34 -11.30
C LYS A 64 -3.85 8.90 -10.91
N GLY A 65 -3.07 8.68 -9.87
CA GLY A 65 -2.79 7.36 -9.32
C GLY A 65 -2.36 7.45 -7.86
N LEU A 66 -3.05 6.73 -6.99
CA LEU A 66 -2.68 6.53 -5.60
C LEU A 66 -2.57 5.03 -5.33
N ILE A 67 -1.39 4.61 -4.91
CA ILE A 67 -1.05 3.21 -4.62
C ILE A 67 -0.84 3.05 -3.12
N GLY A 68 -1.46 2.04 -2.54
CA GLY A 68 -1.27 1.68 -1.14
C GLY A 68 -0.97 0.21 -0.95
N TYR A 69 -0.72 -0.14 0.29
CA TYR A 69 -0.49 -1.51 0.73
C TYR A 69 -1.57 -1.97 1.71
N ASP A 70 -1.79 -3.27 1.72
CA ASP A 70 -2.67 -3.99 2.63
C ASP A 70 -4.18 -3.70 2.45
N LEU A 71 -4.96 -4.73 2.72
CA LEU A 71 -6.42 -4.74 2.50
C LEU A 71 -7.17 -4.41 3.78
N LEU A 72 -6.77 -3.35 4.49
CA LEU A 72 -7.58 -2.82 5.58
C LEU A 72 -8.92 -2.36 5.02
N LYS A 73 -9.98 -2.51 5.83
CA LYS A 73 -11.33 -2.11 5.40
C LYS A 73 -11.36 -0.67 4.84
N ALA A 74 -10.73 0.28 5.53
CA ALA A 74 -10.67 1.67 5.07
C ALA A 74 -9.98 1.83 3.71
N ASN A 75 -8.89 1.07 3.45
CA ASN A 75 -8.20 1.08 2.16
C ASN A 75 -9.09 0.52 1.04
N VAL A 76 -9.79 -0.59 1.33
CA VAL A 76 -10.71 -1.23 0.38
C VAL A 76 -11.91 -0.34 0.07
N ASP A 77 -12.48 0.32 1.07
CA ASP A 77 -13.58 1.27 0.88
C ASP A 77 -13.15 2.43 -0.05
N LEU A 78 -11.93 2.95 0.11
CA LEU A 78 -11.38 4.01 -0.75
C LEU A 78 -11.01 3.50 -2.16
N LEU A 79 -10.58 2.25 -2.29
CA LEU A 79 -10.39 1.62 -3.60
C LEU A 79 -11.71 1.52 -4.35
N LYS A 80 -12.77 1.07 -3.68
CA LYS A 80 -14.11 0.93 -4.26
C LYS A 80 -14.72 2.27 -4.67
N SER A 81 -14.49 3.33 -3.89
CA SER A 81 -14.94 4.68 -4.24
C SER A 81 -14.09 5.34 -5.33
N GLY A 82 -12.87 4.84 -5.60
CA GLY A 82 -11.95 5.38 -6.60
C GLY A 82 -11.00 6.46 -6.09
N ASP A 83 -10.96 6.71 -4.79
CA ASP A 83 -10.00 7.65 -4.18
C ASP A 83 -8.59 7.02 -4.07
N VAL A 84 -8.52 5.71 -3.91
CA VAL A 84 -7.31 4.89 -4.07
C VAL A 84 -7.45 4.09 -5.35
N HIS A 85 -6.39 3.99 -6.15
CA HIS A 85 -6.44 3.38 -7.48
C HIS A 85 -5.91 1.94 -7.47
N TYR A 86 -4.90 1.67 -6.64
CA TYR A 86 -4.26 0.36 -6.55
C TYR A 86 -3.97 0.01 -5.09
N LEU A 87 -4.24 -1.24 -4.72
CA LEU A 87 -3.79 -1.82 -3.46
C LEU A 87 -2.91 -3.03 -3.72
N ILE A 88 -1.82 -3.11 -2.99
CA ILE A 88 -0.91 -4.25 -3.03
C ILE A 88 -1.29 -5.19 -1.89
N GLY A 89 -1.83 -6.35 -2.26
CA GLY A 89 -2.19 -7.43 -1.34
C GLY A 89 -1.00 -8.37 -1.12
N GLN A 90 -0.65 -8.61 0.14
CA GLN A 90 0.52 -9.40 0.51
C GLN A 90 0.16 -10.81 1.04
N ARG A 91 -1.10 -11.18 1.07
CA ARG A 91 -1.60 -12.47 1.58
C ARG A 91 -1.05 -12.82 2.98
N PRO A 92 -1.25 -11.99 4.01
CA PRO A 92 -0.65 -12.21 5.33
C PRO A 92 -1.04 -13.54 5.98
N GLY A 93 -2.26 -14.01 5.76
CA GLY A 93 -2.70 -15.34 6.22
C GLY A 93 -1.87 -16.47 5.61
N LEU A 94 -1.62 -16.43 4.30
CA LEU A 94 -0.78 -17.43 3.62
C LEU A 94 0.68 -17.34 4.07
N GLN A 95 1.21 -16.15 4.28
CA GLN A 95 2.56 -15.95 4.83
C GLN A 95 2.68 -16.60 6.22
N GLY A 96 1.74 -16.31 7.11
CA GLY A 96 1.69 -16.91 8.45
C GLY A 96 1.60 -18.43 8.41
N TYR A 97 0.69 -18.97 7.61
CA TYR A 97 0.55 -20.42 7.42
C TYR A 97 1.86 -21.06 6.91
N CYS A 98 2.47 -20.50 5.87
CA CYS A 98 3.71 -21.02 5.31
C CYS A 98 4.86 -20.96 6.32
N GLY A 99 4.96 -19.89 7.12
CA GLY A 99 5.99 -19.77 8.15
C GLY A 99 5.83 -20.81 9.25
N VAL A 100 4.62 -20.97 9.80
CA VAL A 100 4.34 -21.98 10.83
C VAL A 100 4.54 -23.39 10.28
N LYS A 101 4.08 -23.65 9.05
CA LYS A 101 4.28 -24.95 8.40
C LYS A 101 5.76 -25.29 8.23
N ALA A 102 6.57 -24.36 7.73
CA ALA A 102 8.00 -24.59 7.56
C ALA A 102 8.69 -24.85 8.90
N LEU A 103 8.34 -24.10 9.94
CA LEU A 103 8.87 -24.33 11.29
C LEU A 103 8.48 -25.73 11.83
N CYS A 104 7.24 -26.14 11.66
CA CYS A 104 6.76 -27.46 12.05
C CYS A 104 7.48 -28.56 11.27
N ASP A 105 7.59 -28.44 9.94
CA ASP A 105 8.30 -29.41 9.09
C ASP A 105 9.77 -29.57 9.54
N HIS A 106 10.43 -28.45 9.86
CA HIS A 106 11.83 -28.49 10.29
C HIS A 106 12.01 -29.01 11.72
N VAL A 107 11.27 -28.45 12.69
CA VAL A 107 11.50 -28.76 14.12
C VAL A 107 10.91 -30.09 14.51
N VAL A 108 9.66 -30.38 14.09
CA VAL A 108 8.95 -31.61 14.50
C VAL A 108 9.30 -32.78 13.59
N PHE A 109 9.18 -32.59 12.29
CA PHE A 109 9.35 -33.67 11.32
C PHE A 109 10.78 -33.82 10.81
N LYS A 110 11.71 -32.96 11.26
CA LYS A 110 13.14 -33.02 10.88
C LYS A 110 13.37 -32.98 9.36
N LYS A 111 12.47 -32.38 8.63
CA LYS A 111 12.59 -32.19 7.18
C LYS A 111 13.51 -31.05 6.85
N SER A 112 14.16 -31.09 5.71
CA SER A 112 14.81 -29.95 5.11
C SER A 112 13.74 -28.96 4.62
N VAL A 113 13.93 -27.67 4.89
CA VAL A 113 13.08 -26.59 4.41
C VAL A 113 13.92 -25.53 3.71
N ASP A 114 13.36 -24.88 2.74
CA ASP A 114 14.02 -23.77 2.04
C ASP A 114 14.26 -22.60 3.01
N SER A 115 15.44 -21.99 2.93
CA SER A 115 15.80 -20.84 3.74
C SER A 115 15.02 -19.57 3.35
N VAL A 116 14.54 -19.50 2.11
CA VAL A 116 13.78 -18.38 1.56
C VAL A 116 12.60 -18.91 0.77
N LYS A 117 11.42 -18.34 1.02
CA LYS A 117 10.21 -18.61 0.23
C LYS A 117 9.60 -17.30 -0.24
N TYR A 118 9.61 -17.06 -1.53
CA TYR A 118 8.93 -15.91 -2.12
C TYR A 118 7.42 -16.11 -2.12
N MET A 119 6.71 -15.06 -1.73
CA MET A 119 5.25 -15.06 -1.70
C MET A 119 4.71 -14.22 -2.87
N PRO A 120 3.58 -14.62 -3.45
CA PRO A 120 2.95 -13.81 -4.49
C PRO A 120 2.47 -12.47 -3.93
N ILE A 121 2.55 -11.45 -4.77
CA ILE A 121 2.00 -10.12 -4.53
C ILE A 121 0.83 -9.94 -5.49
N ASP A 122 -0.31 -9.52 -4.96
CA ASP A 122 -1.50 -9.25 -5.76
C ASP A 122 -1.67 -7.74 -5.98
N ILE A 123 -1.90 -7.33 -7.22
CA ILE A 123 -2.27 -5.97 -7.57
C ILE A 123 -3.79 -5.91 -7.69
N LEU A 124 -4.41 -5.14 -6.81
CA LEU A 124 -5.85 -5.04 -6.70
C LEU A 124 -6.34 -3.65 -7.14
N ILE A 125 -7.38 -3.68 -7.92
CA ILE A 125 -8.08 -2.52 -8.45
C ILE A 125 -9.56 -2.62 -8.11
N LYS A 126 -10.31 -1.56 -8.33
CA LYS A 126 -11.75 -1.50 -8.08
C LYS A 126 -12.52 -2.66 -8.72
N GLU A 127 -12.10 -3.07 -9.93
CA GLU A 127 -12.80 -4.07 -10.74
C GLU A 127 -12.55 -5.51 -10.30
N ASN A 128 -11.45 -5.78 -9.56
CA ASN A 128 -11.11 -7.15 -9.15
C ASN A 128 -11.16 -7.40 -7.64
N ILE A 129 -11.32 -6.37 -6.82
CA ILE A 129 -11.26 -6.50 -5.36
C ILE A 129 -12.34 -7.42 -4.78
N ASP A 130 -13.54 -7.39 -5.34
CA ASP A 130 -14.64 -8.22 -4.84
C ASP A 130 -14.38 -9.72 -5.07
N PHE A 131 -13.83 -10.06 -6.23
CA PHE A 131 -13.45 -11.44 -6.56
C PHE A 131 -12.27 -11.95 -5.71
N TYR A 132 -11.39 -11.07 -5.27
CA TYR A 132 -10.24 -11.46 -4.46
C TYR A 132 -10.66 -12.11 -3.13
N PHE A 133 -11.70 -11.61 -2.49
CA PHE A 133 -12.18 -12.13 -1.20
C PHE A 133 -12.97 -13.45 -1.32
N GLU A 134 -13.38 -13.84 -2.51
CA GLU A 134 -14.07 -15.12 -2.73
C GLU A 134 -13.10 -16.32 -2.79
N PHE A 135 -11.81 -16.07 -3.01
CA PHE A 135 -10.81 -17.10 -3.25
C PHE A 135 -9.65 -17.10 -2.23
N VAL A 136 -9.77 -16.39 -1.13
CA VAL A 136 -8.70 -16.27 -0.09
C VAL A 136 -9.10 -16.91 1.22
#